data_9b1b61ddb07995e80d94a30f578e0bef
#
_entry.id   9b1b61ddb07995e80d94a30f578e0bef
#
_cell.length_a   1.000
_cell.length_b   1.000
_cell.length_c   1.000
_cell.angle_alpha   90.00
_cell.angle_beta   90.00
_cell.angle_gamma   90.00
#
_symmetry.space_group_name_H-M   'P 1'
#
loop_
_entity.id
_entity.type
_entity.pdbx_description
1 polymer ?
#
loop_
_entity_poly.entity_id
_entity_poly.type
_entity_poly.pdbx_seq_one_letter_code
_entity_poly.pdbx_strand_id
1 'polypeptide(L)'
;MTLQKQKQENMHQDKNQNTNQKHIPVLLDEVLEYLDPKEGDSYLDLTAGYGGHASVVLGKTGNYQNSVLVDRDKNAIDELTRNFGTSDIELRKQDFYTASQELLDSGKQFDLILADLGVSSPHLNEAERGFAIQADGPLDMRMDQHQMLNAATIVNSYDEQDLYEMLKLYGEEPKARQIAKLIIEARPLSTTTELAQAVAKAWPGHSRVHPATRTFQAIRIAVNDELGILERSIPI
;
A
#
# COMPACT_ATOMS: atom_id res chain seq x y z
N MET A 1 19.22 -5.53 51.96
CA MET A 1 19.32 -6.18 50.61
C MET A 1 17.91 -6.71 50.24
N THR A 2 16.91 -5.87 49.89
CA THR A 2 15.59 -6.44 49.54
C THR A 2 14.63 -5.47 48.81
N LEU A 3 14.80 -4.17 48.80
CA LEU A 3 13.81 -3.27 48.18
C LEU A 3 14.24 -2.73 46.80
N GLN A 4 15.51 -2.79 46.46
CA GLN A 4 16.02 -2.34 45.13
C GLN A 4 15.96 -3.44 44.07
N LYS A 5 16.03 -4.73 44.45
CA LYS A 5 15.90 -5.85 43.51
C LYS A 5 14.45 -6.04 43.03
N GLN A 6 13.46 -5.83 43.90
CA GLN A 6 12.04 -5.93 43.51
C GLN A 6 11.58 -4.79 42.59
N LYS A 7 12.21 -3.60 42.64
CA LYS A 7 11.89 -2.52 41.69
C LYS A 7 12.51 -2.73 40.30
N GLN A 8 13.61 -3.50 40.17
CA GLN A 8 14.21 -3.82 38.88
C GLN A 8 13.50 -5.01 38.19
N GLU A 9 12.97 -5.95 38.93
CA GLU A 9 12.18 -7.07 38.34
C GLU A 9 10.81 -6.63 37.87
N ASN A 10 10.17 -5.64 38.52
CA ASN A 10 8.88 -5.07 38.05
C ASN A 10 9.02 -4.11 36.87
N MET A 11 10.23 -3.61 36.55
CA MET A 11 10.46 -2.75 35.36
C MET A 11 10.74 -3.56 34.07
N HIS A 12 10.89 -4.88 34.16
CA HIS A 12 11.11 -5.76 32.99
C HIS A 12 9.88 -6.56 32.57
N GLN A 13 8.77 -6.49 33.33
CA GLN A 13 7.51 -7.19 32.99
C GLN A 13 6.49 -6.32 32.23
N ASP A 14 6.71 -5.00 32.12
CA ASP A 14 5.76 -4.09 31.44
C ASP A 14 6.09 -3.79 29.95
N LYS A 15 6.99 -4.56 29.33
CA LYS A 15 7.33 -4.38 27.89
C LYS A 15 6.62 -5.33 26.94
N ASN A 16 5.65 -6.10 27.41
CA ASN A 16 4.80 -6.94 26.57
C ASN A 16 3.31 -6.60 26.69
N GLN A 17 2.98 -5.31 26.77
CA GLN A 17 1.65 -4.89 26.38
C GLN A 17 1.65 -4.77 24.86
N ASN A 18 1.27 -5.88 24.24
CA ASN A 18 0.81 -5.95 22.86
C ASN A 18 -0.42 -5.05 22.76
N THR A 19 -0.18 -3.75 22.59
CA THR A 19 -1.23 -2.80 22.27
C THR A 19 -1.66 -3.13 20.84
N ASN A 20 -2.70 -3.94 20.70
CA ASN A 20 -3.57 -3.96 19.52
C ASN A 20 -4.15 -2.54 19.35
N GLN A 21 -3.32 -1.58 18.95
CA GLN A 21 -3.82 -0.34 18.39
C GLN A 21 -4.45 -0.72 17.06
N LYS A 22 -5.78 -0.89 17.09
CA LYS A 22 -6.59 -1.07 15.89
C LYS A 22 -6.22 0.10 14.98
N HIS A 23 -5.54 -0.20 13.87
CA HIS A 23 -5.16 0.80 12.89
C HIS A 23 -6.43 1.50 12.41
N ILE A 24 -6.53 2.80 12.63
CA ILE A 24 -7.66 3.59 12.14
C ILE A 24 -7.36 3.88 10.66
N PRO A 25 -8.25 3.52 9.73
CA PRO A 25 -8.11 3.84 8.32
C PRO A 25 -7.99 5.34 8.09
N VAL A 26 -7.27 5.73 7.04
CA VAL A 26 -7.11 7.14 6.65
C VAL A 26 -8.46 7.70 6.23
N LEU A 27 -8.80 8.92 6.71
CA LEU A 27 -10.03 9.64 6.35
C LEU A 27 -11.31 8.82 6.61
N LEU A 28 -11.32 7.99 7.67
CA LEU A 28 -12.46 7.12 7.96
C LEU A 28 -13.78 7.87 8.13
N ASP A 29 -13.75 9.00 8.84
CA ASP A 29 -14.95 9.79 9.09
C ASP A 29 -15.48 10.42 7.80
N GLU A 30 -14.59 10.92 6.94
CA GLU A 30 -14.94 11.47 5.63
C GLU A 30 -15.50 10.39 4.69
N VAL A 31 -14.86 9.20 4.66
CA VAL A 31 -15.34 8.07 3.87
C VAL A 31 -16.77 7.69 4.31
N LEU A 32 -17.03 7.63 5.61
CA LEU A 32 -18.38 7.31 6.12
C LEU A 32 -19.38 8.42 5.85
N GLU A 33 -18.97 9.69 5.87
CA GLU A 33 -19.83 10.83 5.53
C GLU A 33 -20.27 10.79 4.06
N TYR A 34 -19.32 10.53 3.13
CA TYR A 34 -19.61 10.53 1.70
C TYR A 34 -20.29 9.25 1.22
N LEU A 35 -19.92 8.08 1.73
CA LEU A 35 -20.61 6.82 1.38
C LEU A 35 -22.00 6.74 2.01
N ASP A 36 -22.19 7.35 3.19
CA ASP A 36 -23.45 7.37 3.96
C ASP A 36 -24.11 5.98 4.08
N PRO A 37 -23.40 4.93 4.53
CA PRO A 37 -23.86 3.55 4.48
C PRO A 37 -25.12 3.33 5.32
N LYS A 38 -26.14 2.71 4.70
CA LYS A 38 -27.42 2.34 5.32
C LYS A 38 -27.48 0.84 5.55
N GLU A 39 -28.33 0.42 6.48
CA GLU A 39 -28.65 -0.98 6.68
C GLU A 39 -29.19 -1.62 5.39
N GLY A 40 -28.58 -2.72 4.97
CA GLY A 40 -28.95 -3.45 3.76
C GLY A 40 -28.20 -3.08 2.50
N ASP A 41 -27.43 -1.96 2.49
CA ASP A 41 -26.64 -1.57 1.32
C ASP A 41 -25.59 -2.63 0.98
N SER A 42 -25.42 -2.93 -0.31
CA SER A 42 -24.34 -3.74 -0.86
C SER A 42 -23.07 -2.90 -1.04
N TYR A 43 -21.91 -3.49 -0.71
CA TYR A 43 -20.64 -2.77 -0.69
C TYR A 43 -19.57 -3.45 -1.54
N LEU A 44 -18.92 -2.67 -2.39
CA LEU A 44 -17.71 -3.07 -3.12
C LEU A 44 -16.53 -2.26 -2.61
N ASP A 45 -15.54 -2.94 -2.04
CA ASP A 45 -14.23 -2.36 -1.71
C ASP A 45 -13.19 -2.87 -2.72
N LEU A 46 -12.75 -1.99 -3.60
CA LEU A 46 -11.80 -2.31 -4.67
C LEU A 46 -10.34 -2.34 -4.19
N THR A 47 -10.09 -1.90 -2.97
CA THR A 47 -8.77 -1.73 -2.34
C THR A 47 -8.84 -2.09 -0.86
N ALA A 48 -9.46 -3.24 -0.54
CA ALA A 48 -9.87 -3.59 0.81
C ALA A 48 -8.71 -3.65 1.84
N GLY A 49 -7.48 -3.87 1.36
CA GLY A 49 -6.31 -3.95 2.21
C GLY A 49 -6.52 -4.96 3.35
N TYR A 50 -6.26 -4.53 4.56
CA TYR A 50 -6.44 -5.35 5.77
C TYR A 50 -7.84 -5.20 6.38
N GLY A 51 -8.81 -4.65 5.64
CA GLY A 51 -10.22 -4.57 6.02
C GLY A 51 -10.59 -3.42 6.96
N GLY A 52 -9.76 -2.38 7.03
CA GLY A 52 -10.01 -1.25 7.92
C GLY A 52 -11.33 -0.54 7.63
N HIS A 53 -11.52 0.01 6.42
CA HIS A 53 -12.76 0.63 5.97
C HIS A 53 -13.90 -0.41 5.90
N ALA A 54 -13.63 -1.58 5.31
CA ALA A 54 -14.60 -2.64 5.15
C ALA A 54 -15.25 -3.05 6.48
N SER A 55 -14.49 -3.16 7.57
CA SER A 55 -15.02 -3.52 8.89
C SER A 55 -16.06 -2.53 9.39
N VAL A 56 -15.86 -1.23 9.14
CA VAL A 56 -16.76 -0.18 9.62
C VAL A 56 -17.99 -0.06 8.71
N VAL A 57 -17.78 -0.07 7.39
CA VAL A 57 -18.89 0.00 6.42
C VAL A 57 -19.82 -1.21 6.57
N LEU A 58 -19.27 -2.43 6.54
CA LEU A 58 -20.04 -3.67 6.71
C LEU A 58 -20.71 -3.78 8.08
N GLY A 59 -20.08 -3.22 9.12
CA GLY A 59 -20.70 -3.12 10.44
C GLY A 59 -21.97 -2.24 10.46
N LYS A 60 -22.08 -1.27 9.55
CA LYS A 60 -23.27 -0.40 9.39
C LYS A 60 -24.30 -1.01 8.44
N THR A 61 -23.87 -1.57 7.31
CA THR A 61 -24.78 -2.14 6.30
C THR A 61 -25.34 -3.49 6.71
N GLY A 62 -24.59 -4.31 7.44
CA GLY A 62 -24.96 -5.68 7.80
C GLY A 62 -25.08 -6.63 6.60
N ASN A 63 -24.83 -6.17 5.38
CA ASN A 63 -25.04 -6.92 4.14
C ASN A 63 -23.75 -7.53 3.60
N TYR A 64 -23.25 -8.57 4.28
CA TYR A 64 -22.03 -9.27 3.87
C TYR A 64 -22.22 -10.08 2.58
N GLN A 65 -23.36 -10.75 2.43
CA GLN A 65 -23.65 -11.69 1.34
C GLN A 65 -23.64 -11.02 -0.05
N ASN A 66 -24.04 -9.76 -0.16
CA ASN A 66 -24.08 -9.00 -1.42
C ASN A 66 -22.88 -8.06 -1.57
N SER A 67 -21.88 -8.18 -0.70
CA SER A 67 -20.70 -7.33 -0.72
C SER A 67 -19.45 -8.09 -1.21
N VAL A 68 -18.50 -7.35 -1.77
CA VAL A 68 -17.26 -7.89 -2.32
C VAL A 68 -16.08 -7.08 -1.83
N LEU A 69 -15.02 -7.75 -1.36
CA LEU A 69 -13.75 -7.14 -0.99
C LEU A 69 -12.66 -7.62 -1.95
N VAL A 70 -11.95 -6.68 -2.53
CA VAL A 70 -10.92 -6.93 -3.55
C VAL A 70 -9.57 -6.42 -3.02
N ASP A 71 -8.54 -7.24 -3.15
CA ASP A 71 -7.14 -6.80 -3.02
C ASP A 71 -6.23 -7.68 -3.85
N ARG A 72 -5.15 -7.12 -4.38
CA ARG A 72 -4.14 -7.87 -5.14
C ARG A 72 -3.07 -8.50 -4.26
N ASP A 73 -2.88 -7.98 -3.04
CA ASP A 73 -1.90 -8.48 -2.09
C ASP A 73 -2.41 -9.73 -1.36
N LYS A 74 -1.65 -10.81 -1.46
CA LYS A 74 -1.97 -12.05 -0.76
C LYS A 74 -2.06 -11.86 0.76
N ASN A 75 -1.18 -11.06 1.37
CA ASN A 75 -1.20 -10.84 2.81
C ASN A 75 -2.48 -10.13 3.25
N ALA A 76 -2.98 -9.18 2.44
CA ALA A 76 -4.25 -8.52 2.67
C ALA A 76 -5.42 -9.53 2.59
N ILE A 77 -5.46 -10.38 1.56
CA ILE A 77 -6.50 -11.41 1.42
C ILE A 77 -6.45 -12.43 2.57
N ASP A 78 -5.27 -12.83 3.01
CA ASP A 78 -5.14 -13.74 4.16
C ASP A 78 -5.70 -13.10 5.45
N GLU A 79 -5.52 -11.78 5.65
CA GLU A 79 -6.10 -11.06 6.78
C GLU A 79 -7.62 -10.88 6.63
N LEU A 80 -8.09 -10.50 5.45
CA LEU A 80 -9.53 -10.42 5.16
C LEU A 80 -10.22 -11.77 5.41
N THR A 81 -9.58 -12.87 5.02
CA THR A 81 -10.09 -14.24 5.28
C THR A 81 -10.18 -14.52 6.78
N ARG A 82 -9.21 -14.07 7.58
CA ARG A 82 -9.27 -14.22 9.05
C ARG A 82 -10.39 -13.39 9.68
N ASN A 83 -10.58 -12.17 9.16
CA ASN A 83 -11.54 -11.23 9.73
C ASN A 83 -12.98 -11.49 9.29
N PHE A 84 -13.18 -11.97 8.06
CA PHE A 84 -14.49 -12.10 7.42
C PHE A 84 -14.83 -13.50 6.92
N GLY A 85 -13.89 -14.47 6.99
CA GLY A 85 -14.05 -15.80 6.39
C GLY A 85 -15.18 -16.68 6.98
N THR A 86 -15.81 -16.23 8.08
CA THR A 86 -17.02 -16.87 8.64
C THR A 86 -18.31 -16.20 8.17
N SER A 87 -18.21 -15.09 7.44
CA SER A 87 -19.34 -14.40 6.81
C SER A 87 -19.45 -14.84 5.34
N ASP A 88 -20.62 -14.66 4.75
CA ASP A 88 -20.88 -15.01 3.34
C ASP A 88 -20.33 -13.99 2.35
N ILE A 89 -19.31 -13.19 2.74
CA ILE A 89 -18.73 -12.16 1.88
C ILE A 89 -17.81 -12.76 0.83
N GLU A 90 -17.85 -12.21 -0.37
CA GLU A 90 -16.96 -12.60 -1.47
C GLU A 90 -15.61 -11.87 -1.34
N LEU A 91 -14.51 -12.64 -1.31
CA LEU A 91 -13.14 -12.11 -1.32
C LEU A 91 -12.48 -12.41 -2.66
N ARG A 92 -11.88 -11.40 -3.30
CA ARG A 92 -11.19 -11.54 -4.59
C ARG A 92 -9.74 -11.12 -4.50
N LYS A 93 -8.83 -12.07 -4.80
CA LYS A 93 -7.41 -11.78 -4.96
C LYS A 93 -7.13 -11.36 -6.41
N GLN A 94 -7.36 -10.11 -6.74
CA GLN A 94 -7.22 -9.54 -8.08
C GLN A 94 -6.84 -8.07 -7.98
N ASP A 95 -6.35 -7.48 -9.08
CA ASP A 95 -6.35 -6.03 -9.22
C ASP A 95 -7.79 -5.53 -9.43
N PHE A 96 -8.02 -4.27 -9.09
CA PHE A 96 -9.37 -3.72 -9.09
C PHE A 96 -9.97 -3.53 -10.50
N TYR A 97 -9.14 -3.42 -11.56
CA TYR A 97 -9.66 -3.40 -12.94
C TYR A 97 -10.24 -4.76 -13.34
N THR A 98 -9.46 -5.82 -13.15
CA THR A 98 -9.90 -7.19 -13.45
C THR A 98 -11.16 -7.54 -12.66
N ALA A 99 -11.18 -7.22 -11.37
CA ALA A 99 -12.34 -7.47 -10.52
C ALA A 99 -13.59 -6.69 -10.98
N SER A 100 -13.44 -5.40 -11.29
CA SER A 100 -14.54 -4.56 -11.78
C SER A 100 -15.11 -5.09 -13.09
N GLN A 101 -14.25 -5.49 -14.04
CA GLN A 101 -14.69 -6.04 -15.32
C GLN A 101 -15.52 -7.33 -15.15
N GLU A 102 -15.04 -8.26 -14.32
CA GLU A 102 -15.75 -9.51 -14.06
C GLU A 102 -17.08 -9.29 -13.33
N LEU A 103 -17.13 -8.33 -12.39
CA LEU A 103 -18.36 -7.99 -11.68
C LEU A 103 -19.38 -7.36 -12.62
N LEU A 104 -18.94 -6.45 -13.50
CA LEU A 104 -19.78 -5.86 -14.55
C LEU A 104 -20.34 -6.92 -15.50
N ASP A 105 -19.47 -7.81 -16.02
CA ASP A 105 -19.82 -8.88 -16.94
C ASP A 105 -20.84 -9.86 -16.32
N SER A 106 -20.78 -10.05 -14.99
CA SER A 106 -21.75 -10.86 -14.24
C SER A 106 -23.06 -10.12 -13.93
N GLY A 107 -23.17 -8.85 -14.27
CA GLY A 107 -24.34 -8.00 -13.99
C GLY A 107 -24.49 -7.60 -12.54
N LYS A 108 -23.45 -7.73 -11.70
CA LYS A 108 -23.48 -7.28 -10.30
C LYS A 108 -23.49 -5.75 -10.23
N GLN A 109 -24.27 -5.24 -9.30
CA GLN A 109 -24.38 -3.81 -8.97
C GLN A 109 -24.22 -3.63 -7.46
N PHE A 110 -23.72 -2.48 -7.04
CA PHE A 110 -23.48 -2.15 -5.65
C PHE A 110 -24.04 -0.77 -5.31
N ASP A 111 -24.56 -0.61 -4.09
CA ASP A 111 -25.03 0.67 -3.58
C ASP A 111 -23.85 1.57 -3.20
N LEU A 112 -22.78 0.97 -2.69
CA LEU A 112 -21.58 1.66 -2.21
C LEU A 112 -20.32 1.07 -2.87
N ILE A 113 -19.47 1.95 -3.41
CA ILE A 113 -18.17 1.56 -3.99
C ILE A 113 -17.07 2.42 -3.37
N LEU A 114 -16.02 1.79 -2.89
CA LEU A 114 -14.80 2.45 -2.38
C LEU A 114 -13.58 2.01 -3.17
N ALA A 115 -12.72 2.98 -3.50
CA ALA A 115 -11.36 2.75 -3.98
C ALA A 115 -10.41 3.72 -3.25
N ASP A 116 -9.70 3.23 -2.24
CA ASP A 116 -8.66 3.96 -1.50
C ASP A 116 -7.29 3.61 -2.08
N LEU A 117 -6.85 4.45 -3.04
CA LEU A 117 -5.66 4.16 -3.84
C LEU A 117 -4.37 4.49 -3.10
N GLY A 118 -3.41 3.59 -3.14
CA GLY A 118 -2.10 3.80 -2.55
C GLY A 118 -1.54 2.56 -1.86
N VAL A 119 -0.84 2.75 -0.74
CA VAL A 119 -0.22 1.68 0.05
C VAL A 119 -0.88 1.57 1.42
N SER A 120 -1.06 0.35 1.88
CA SER A 120 -1.49 0.08 3.24
C SER A 120 -0.33 0.26 4.24
N SER A 121 -0.64 0.49 5.52
CA SER A 121 0.38 0.62 6.56
C SER A 121 1.31 -0.58 6.68
N PRO A 122 0.87 -1.85 6.53
CA PRO A 122 1.77 -2.99 6.51
C PRO A 122 2.83 -2.91 5.40
N HIS A 123 2.51 -2.42 4.20
CA HIS A 123 3.51 -2.22 3.14
C HIS A 123 4.67 -1.33 3.62
N LEU A 124 4.39 -0.29 4.40
CA LEU A 124 5.41 0.64 4.91
C LEU A 124 6.13 0.11 6.16
N ASN A 125 5.52 -0.78 6.93
CA ASN A 125 6.07 -1.30 8.17
C ASN A 125 6.93 -2.56 7.98
N GLU A 126 6.70 -3.32 6.91
CA GLU A 126 7.44 -4.54 6.57
C GLU A 126 8.62 -4.21 5.66
N ALA A 127 9.83 -4.12 6.22
CA ALA A 127 11.03 -3.77 5.48
C ALA A 127 11.28 -4.69 4.26
N GLU A 128 10.96 -5.99 4.40
CA GLU A 128 11.12 -6.99 3.35
C GLU A 128 10.25 -6.72 2.11
N ARG A 129 9.23 -5.90 2.21
CA ARG A 129 8.38 -5.50 1.07
C ARG A 129 9.01 -4.42 0.21
N GLY A 130 10.01 -3.71 0.69
CA GLY A 130 10.79 -2.73 -0.06
C GLY A 130 10.10 -1.38 -0.32
N PHE A 131 9.01 -1.06 0.36
CA PHE A 131 8.31 0.24 0.24
C PHE A 131 8.89 1.31 1.17
N ALA A 132 9.53 0.91 2.27
CA ALA A 132 10.02 1.81 3.29
C ALA A 132 11.33 2.51 2.88
N ILE A 133 11.40 3.83 3.08
CA ILE A 133 12.63 4.60 2.82
C ILE A 133 13.58 4.52 4.03
N GLN A 134 13.02 4.43 5.24
CA GLN A 134 13.78 4.50 6.50
C GLN A 134 14.19 3.12 7.03
N ALA A 135 13.64 2.05 6.50
CA ALA A 135 13.99 0.68 6.86
C ALA A 135 14.68 0.02 5.67
N ASP A 136 15.84 -0.59 5.91
CA ASP A 136 16.58 -1.28 4.85
C ASP A 136 15.87 -2.58 4.47
N GLY A 137 15.65 -2.76 3.17
CA GLY A 137 14.99 -3.93 2.61
C GLY A 137 15.31 -4.08 1.12
N PRO A 138 14.92 -5.19 0.49
CA PRO A 138 15.12 -5.40 -0.94
C PRO A 138 14.35 -4.36 -1.77
N LEU A 139 14.84 -4.02 -2.95
CA LEU A 139 14.13 -3.20 -3.93
C LEU A 139 13.03 -4.03 -4.62
N ASP A 140 11.95 -4.34 -3.88
CA ASP A 140 10.82 -5.12 -4.39
C ASP A 140 9.65 -4.24 -4.83
N MET A 141 8.93 -3.63 -3.89
CA MET A 141 7.76 -2.75 -4.07
C MET A 141 6.56 -3.39 -4.79
N ARG A 142 6.53 -4.71 -4.96
CA ARG A 142 5.37 -5.40 -5.54
C ARG A 142 4.25 -5.54 -4.51
N MET A 143 3.06 -5.12 -4.85
CA MET A 143 1.84 -5.44 -4.08
C MET A 143 1.45 -6.90 -4.33
N ASP A 144 1.37 -7.33 -5.58
CA ASP A 144 1.28 -8.76 -5.93
C ASP A 144 2.68 -9.35 -6.12
N GLN A 145 3.12 -10.16 -5.17
CA GLN A 145 4.45 -10.79 -5.20
C GLN A 145 4.65 -11.83 -6.31
N HIS A 146 3.59 -12.21 -7.03
CA HIS A 146 3.69 -13.12 -8.17
C HIS A 146 4.00 -12.40 -9.50
N GLN A 147 3.83 -11.07 -9.58
CA GLN A 147 4.22 -10.32 -10.78
C GLN A 147 5.74 -10.32 -10.99
N MET A 148 6.16 -10.21 -12.26
CA MET A 148 7.58 -10.26 -12.63
C MET A 148 8.32 -8.96 -12.35
N LEU A 149 7.68 -7.80 -12.64
CA LEU A 149 8.31 -6.48 -12.50
C LEU A 149 8.39 -6.09 -11.03
N ASN A 150 9.60 -5.75 -10.57
CA ASN A 150 9.89 -5.22 -9.24
C ASN A 150 10.77 -3.97 -9.32
N ALA A 151 10.98 -3.29 -8.19
CA ALA A 151 11.76 -2.07 -8.13
C ALA A 151 13.22 -2.28 -8.56
N ALA A 152 13.84 -3.42 -8.20
CA ALA A 152 15.21 -3.73 -8.60
C ALA A 152 15.34 -3.81 -10.14
N THR A 153 14.37 -4.38 -10.81
CA THR A 153 14.34 -4.43 -12.29
C THR A 153 14.30 -3.02 -12.86
N ILE A 154 13.41 -2.15 -12.38
CA ILE A 154 13.31 -0.76 -12.86
C ILE A 154 14.63 -0.01 -12.66
N VAL A 155 15.14 0.03 -11.44
CA VAL A 155 16.32 0.85 -11.13
C VAL A 155 17.59 0.35 -11.80
N ASN A 156 17.71 -0.98 -12.09
CA ASN A 156 18.93 -1.55 -12.65
C ASN A 156 18.90 -1.73 -14.17
N SER A 157 17.72 -1.78 -14.82
CA SER A 157 17.63 -2.10 -16.26
C SER A 157 17.05 -1.00 -17.14
N TYR A 158 16.23 -0.08 -16.60
CA TYR A 158 15.67 1.03 -17.39
C TYR A 158 16.78 1.98 -17.83
N ASP A 159 16.66 2.56 -19.02
CA ASP A 159 17.61 3.57 -19.47
C ASP A 159 17.36 4.94 -18.78
N GLU A 160 18.24 5.92 -19.06
CA GLU A 160 18.17 7.24 -18.42
C GLU A 160 16.87 7.97 -18.80
N GLN A 161 16.40 7.81 -20.03
CA GLN A 161 15.20 8.48 -20.51
C GLN A 161 13.94 7.89 -19.87
N ASP A 162 13.84 6.57 -19.80
CA ASP A 162 12.72 5.88 -19.17
C ASP A 162 12.63 6.21 -17.68
N LEU A 163 13.77 6.21 -16.98
CA LEU A 163 13.82 6.63 -15.57
C LEU A 163 13.40 8.08 -15.38
N TYR A 164 13.88 8.98 -16.26
CA TYR A 164 13.51 10.40 -16.20
C TYR A 164 12.01 10.60 -16.39
N GLU A 165 11.42 9.95 -17.40
CA GLU A 165 9.99 10.10 -17.72
C GLU A 165 9.13 9.54 -16.57
N MET A 166 9.45 8.38 -16.05
CA MET A 166 8.78 7.77 -14.90
C MET A 166 8.84 8.68 -13.65
N LEU A 167 10.04 9.16 -13.31
CA LEU A 167 10.23 10.04 -12.15
C LEU A 167 9.48 11.37 -12.29
N LYS A 168 9.44 11.92 -13.51
CA LYS A 168 8.73 13.14 -13.81
C LYS A 168 7.22 12.97 -13.78
N LEU A 169 6.71 11.90 -14.40
CA LEU A 169 5.27 11.66 -14.56
C LEU A 169 4.63 11.16 -13.25
N TYR A 170 5.22 10.15 -12.62
CA TYR A 170 4.63 9.46 -11.47
C TYR A 170 5.05 10.06 -10.12
N GLY A 171 6.23 10.67 -10.07
CA GLY A 171 6.77 11.27 -8.86
C GLY A 171 6.64 12.79 -8.80
N GLU A 172 6.27 13.43 -9.91
CA GLU A 172 6.34 14.90 -10.05
C GLU A 172 7.70 15.44 -9.54
N GLU A 173 8.77 14.69 -9.81
CA GLU A 173 10.09 14.94 -9.25
C GLU A 173 10.79 16.09 -10.02
N PRO A 174 11.01 17.27 -9.40
CA PRO A 174 11.60 18.41 -10.11
C PRO A 174 13.06 18.16 -10.54
N LYS A 175 13.74 17.21 -9.89
CA LYS A 175 15.12 16.83 -10.22
C LYS A 175 15.21 15.48 -10.95
N ALA A 176 14.12 15.05 -11.60
CA ALA A 176 14.01 13.74 -12.25
C ALA A 176 15.21 13.39 -13.13
N ARG A 177 15.68 14.33 -13.98
CA ARG A 177 16.84 14.09 -14.87
C ARG A 177 18.15 13.87 -14.08
N GLN A 178 18.38 14.65 -13.03
CA GLN A 178 19.56 14.48 -12.18
C GLN A 178 19.52 13.18 -11.42
N ILE A 179 18.34 12.81 -10.87
CA ILE A 179 18.13 11.58 -10.12
C ILE A 179 18.28 10.35 -11.02
N ALA A 180 17.74 10.37 -12.26
CA ALA A 180 17.94 9.29 -13.22
C ALA A 180 19.43 9.00 -13.47
N LYS A 181 20.25 10.05 -13.69
CA LYS A 181 21.72 9.89 -13.82
C LYS A 181 22.37 9.29 -12.58
N LEU A 182 22.01 9.79 -11.38
CA LEU A 182 22.56 9.30 -10.12
C LEU A 182 22.20 7.82 -9.85
N ILE A 183 20.99 7.39 -10.24
CA ILE A 183 20.59 5.99 -10.17
C ILE A 183 21.48 5.14 -11.10
N ILE A 184 21.66 5.55 -12.36
CA ILE A 184 22.51 4.83 -13.31
C ILE A 184 23.96 4.75 -12.84
N GLU A 185 24.51 5.85 -12.32
CA GLU A 185 25.88 5.90 -11.80
C GLU A 185 26.09 5.02 -10.57
N ALA A 186 25.01 4.79 -9.78
CA ALA A 186 25.07 4.02 -8.55
C ALA A 186 24.82 2.51 -8.74
N ARG A 187 24.48 2.08 -9.97
CA ARG A 187 24.20 0.65 -10.26
C ARG A 187 25.41 -0.26 -10.01
N PRO A 188 25.17 -1.51 -9.56
CA PRO A 188 23.88 -2.11 -9.23
C PRO A 188 23.34 -1.68 -7.86
N LEU A 189 22.03 -1.48 -7.75
CA LEU A 189 21.33 -1.18 -6.50
C LEU A 189 20.49 -2.38 -6.08
N SER A 190 20.59 -2.77 -4.81
CA SER A 190 19.92 -3.95 -4.27
C SER A 190 18.95 -3.64 -3.14
N THR A 191 19.17 -2.53 -2.40
CA THR A 191 18.38 -2.20 -1.23
C THR A 191 17.74 -0.82 -1.30
N THR A 192 16.69 -0.62 -0.50
CA THR A 192 15.99 0.66 -0.35
C THR A 192 16.92 1.75 0.16
N THR A 193 17.84 1.42 1.08
CA THR A 193 18.81 2.37 1.62
C THR A 193 19.81 2.82 0.54
N GLU A 194 20.33 1.91 -0.29
CA GLU A 194 21.22 2.27 -1.39
C GLU A 194 20.56 3.24 -2.38
N LEU A 195 19.30 2.96 -2.78
CA LEU A 195 18.53 3.83 -3.65
C LEU A 195 18.29 5.20 -2.99
N ALA A 196 17.85 5.23 -1.72
CA ALA A 196 17.61 6.47 -1.00
C ALA A 196 18.86 7.34 -0.88
N GLN A 197 20.02 6.73 -0.65
CA GLN A 197 21.32 7.41 -0.60
C GLN A 197 21.74 7.97 -1.98
N ALA A 198 21.50 7.23 -3.06
CA ALA A 198 21.79 7.70 -4.42
C ALA A 198 20.95 8.94 -4.74
N VAL A 199 19.64 8.89 -4.44
CA VAL A 199 18.69 10.00 -4.66
C VAL A 199 19.03 11.22 -3.80
N ALA A 200 19.42 11.02 -2.55
CA ALA A 200 19.74 12.11 -1.62
C ALA A 200 20.89 13.00 -2.11
N LYS A 201 21.80 12.49 -2.93
CA LYS A 201 22.88 13.29 -3.56
C LYS A 201 22.35 14.45 -4.42
N ALA A 202 21.16 14.33 -4.96
CA ALA A 202 20.50 15.41 -5.71
C ALA A 202 20.02 16.56 -4.81
N TRP A 203 19.83 16.32 -3.50
CA TRP A 203 19.20 17.25 -2.57
C TRP A 203 20.13 17.61 -1.41
N PRO A 204 21.12 18.52 -1.62
CA PRO A 204 21.95 18.97 -0.52
C PRO A 204 21.14 19.80 0.50
N GLY A 205 21.36 19.52 1.78
CA GLY A 205 20.72 20.26 2.88
C GLY A 205 19.61 19.47 3.58
N HIS A 206 18.93 20.14 4.52
CA HIS A 206 17.83 19.55 5.28
C HIS A 206 16.49 19.78 4.58
N SER A 207 15.69 18.72 4.46
CA SER A 207 14.33 18.78 3.93
C SER A 207 13.33 18.27 4.98
N ARG A 208 12.13 18.86 5.02
CA ARG A 208 11.03 18.39 5.87
C ARG A 208 10.51 17.02 5.45
N VAL A 209 10.56 16.74 4.15
CA VAL A 209 10.17 15.44 3.55
C VAL A 209 11.44 14.76 3.08
N HIS A 210 11.55 13.44 3.23
CA HIS A 210 12.73 12.70 2.81
C HIS A 210 12.96 12.89 1.28
N PRO A 211 14.18 13.20 0.83
CA PRO A 211 14.47 13.47 -0.59
C PRO A 211 14.02 12.36 -1.55
N ALA A 212 14.05 11.12 -1.11
CA ALA A 212 13.67 9.98 -1.94
C ALA A 212 12.15 9.73 -2.02
N THR A 213 11.30 10.48 -1.28
CA THR A 213 9.86 10.19 -1.21
C THR A 213 9.21 10.13 -2.59
N ARG A 214 9.46 11.13 -3.45
CA ARG A 214 8.90 11.19 -4.80
C ARG A 214 9.44 10.11 -5.72
N THR A 215 10.72 9.77 -5.58
CA THR A 215 11.35 8.68 -6.32
C THR A 215 10.74 7.33 -5.95
N PHE A 216 10.56 7.05 -4.66
CA PHE A 216 9.93 5.81 -4.20
C PHE A 216 8.48 5.72 -4.64
N GLN A 217 7.72 6.83 -4.57
CA GLN A 217 6.37 6.89 -5.11
C GLN A 217 6.33 6.57 -6.61
N ALA A 218 7.22 7.18 -7.41
CA ALA A 218 7.27 6.96 -8.85
C ALA A 218 7.55 5.49 -9.20
N ILE A 219 8.54 4.89 -8.53
CA ILE A 219 8.91 3.48 -8.74
C ILE A 219 7.77 2.57 -8.31
N ARG A 220 7.12 2.82 -7.16
CA ARG A 220 5.98 2.06 -6.68
C ARG A 220 4.82 2.07 -7.69
N ILE A 221 4.46 3.25 -8.19
CA ILE A 221 3.40 3.42 -9.20
C ILE A 221 3.75 2.64 -10.47
N ALA A 222 5.01 2.71 -10.92
CA ALA A 222 5.47 1.99 -12.11
C ALA A 222 5.47 0.47 -11.91
N VAL A 223 5.99 -0.01 -10.77
CA VAL A 223 6.01 -1.45 -10.45
C VAL A 223 4.61 -2.04 -10.46
N ASN A 224 3.63 -1.31 -9.92
CA ASN A 224 2.28 -1.82 -9.70
C ASN A 224 1.27 -1.38 -10.77
N ASP A 225 1.69 -0.64 -11.78
CA ASP A 225 0.81 -0.08 -12.85
C ASP A 225 -0.41 0.66 -12.27
N GLU A 226 -0.22 1.39 -11.16
CA GLU A 226 -1.32 1.95 -10.37
C GLU A 226 -2.19 2.91 -11.20
N LEU A 227 -1.56 3.83 -11.95
CA LEU A 227 -2.28 4.79 -12.77
C LEU A 227 -2.89 4.17 -14.02
N GLY A 228 -2.18 3.20 -14.65
CA GLY A 228 -2.72 2.49 -15.81
C GLY A 228 -3.94 1.64 -15.46
N ILE A 229 -3.93 0.97 -14.32
CA ILE A 229 -5.08 0.22 -13.81
C ILE A 229 -6.25 1.19 -13.52
N LEU A 230 -5.98 2.33 -12.86
CA LEU A 230 -7.00 3.34 -12.58
C LEU A 230 -7.63 3.89 -13.86
N GLU A 231 -6.82 4.28 -14.84
CA GLU A 231 -7.30 4.80 -16.13
C GLU A 231 -8.25 3.83 -16.85
N ARG A 232 -7.90 2.53 -16.80
CA ARG A 232 -8.75 1.48 -17.40
C ARG A 232 -10.02 1.19 -16.59
N SER A 233 -10.01 1.46 -15.29
CA SER A 233 -11.15 1.14 -14.40
C SER A 233 -12.21 2.23 -14.36
N ILE A 234 -11.85 3.51 -14.54
CA ILE A 234 -12.80 4.65 -14.47
C ILE A 234 -14.00 4.49 -15.42
N PRO A 235 -13.87 3.95 -16.65
CA PRO A 235 -14.99 3.79 -17.56
C PRO A 235 -15.95 2.65 -17.22
N ILE A 236 -15.60 1.77 -16.27
CA ILE A 236 -16.38 0.61 -15.86
C ILE A 236 -17.41 1.00 -14.81
#